data_957c43d9fa634bb8aa7e34e067c6dd48
#
_entry.id   957c43d9fa634bb8aa7e34e067c6dd48
#
_cell.length_a   1.000
_cell.length_b   1.000
_cell.length_c   1.000
_cell.angle_alpha   90.00
_cell.angle_beta   90.00
_cell.angle_gamma   90.00
#
_symmetry.space_group_name_H-M   'P 1'
#
loop_
_entity.id
_entity.type
_entity.pdbx_description
1 polymer ?
#
loop_
_entity_poly.entity_id
_entity_poly.type
_entity_poly.pdbx_seq_one_letter_code
_entity_poly.pdbx_strand_id
1 'polypeptide(L)'
;MSNRSNRFECHWQPSRRLLVAYLTLLLVTVVVLLRLDLALWLRLTGCGLCLVHALWTLPRSILLSSEHAVSRLRADPDGWYLYSRAVGWQPIELRRDCLALPYCVILRYRLPGRWWVSGLCIVHDSLSFTDHRRLRVRLKFSWHPSAAAG
;
A
#
# COMPACT_ATOMS: atom_id res chain seq x y z
N MET A 1 -5.14 -5.90 -34.33
CA MET A 1 -4.79 -4.51 -33.91
C MET A 1 -4.82 -4.42 -32.40
N SER A 2 -3.66 -4.20 -31.86
CA SER A 2 -3.40 -4.28 -30.41
C SER A 2 -4.08 -3.12 -29.68
N ASN A 3 -5.05 -3.43 -28.86
CA ASN A 3 -5.76 -2.48 -28.00
C ASN A 3 -4.86 -2.00 -26.84
N ARG A 4 -3.74 -1.36 -27.19
CA ARG A 4 -2.79 -0.78 -26.21
C ARG A 4 -3.37 0.38 -25.39
N SER A 5 -4.51 0.94 -25.82
CA SER A 5 -5.09 2.15 -25.22
C SER A 5 -5.74 1.92 -23.86
N ASN A 6 -5.99 0.69 -23.45
CA ASN A 6 -6.71 0.41 -22.21
C ASN A 6 -5.83 -0.17 -21.09
N ARG A 7 -4.54 -0.36 -21.35
CA ARG A 7 -3.59 -0.83 -20.34
C ARG A 7 -3.11 0.35 -19.50
N PHE A 8 -3.39 0.30 -18.22
CA PHE A 8 -2.91 1.28 -17.25
C PHE A 8 -1.83 0.62 -16.38
N GLU A 9 -0.68 1.22 -16.34
CA GLU A 9 0.42 0.80 -15.46
C GLU A 9 0.90 2.00 -14.67
N CYS A 10 1.03 1.84 -13.37
CA CYS A 10 1.61 2.84 -12.50
C CYS A 10 2.73 2.24 -11.67
N HIS A 11 3.78 3.02 -11.50
CA HIS A 11 4.95 2.70 -10.69
C HIS A 11 5.11 3.77 -9.63
N TRP A 12 5.29 3.37 -8.38
CA TRP A 12 5.50 4.29 -7.28
C TRP A 12 6.86 4.13 -6.63
N GLN A 13 7.29 5.21 -6.04
CA GLN A 13 8.55 5.31 -5.30
C GLN A 13 8.27 5.36 -3.79
N PRO A 14 9.28 5.08 -2.96
CA PRO A 14 9.17 5.25 -1.51
C PRO A 14 8.70 6.67 -1.15
N SER A 15 7.66 6.77 -0.34
CA SER A 15 7.11 8.05 0.10
C SER A 15 7.90 8.58 1.29
N ARG A 16 8.52 9.75 1.13
CA ARG A 16 9.20 10.46 2.23
C ARG A 16 8.22 10.94 3.28
N ARG A 17 7.03 11.37 2.86
CA ARG A 17 5.98 11.84 3.79
C ARG A 17 5.49 10.71 4.68
N LEU A 18 5.27 9.55 4.11
CA LEU A 18 4.86 8.37 4.86
C LEU A 18 5.96 7.94 5.84
N LEU A 19 7.22 8.00 5.43
CA LEU A 19 8.37 7.72 6.28
C LEU A 19 8.43 8.69 7.47
N VAL A 20 8.34 9.99 7.22
CA VAL A 20 8.37 11.02 8.27
C VAL A 20 7.20 10.85 9.23
N ALA A 21 5.98 10.66 8.72
CA ALA A 21 4.80 10.44 9.55
C ALA A 21 4.95 9.21 10.44
N TYR A 22 5.44 8.10 9.88
CA TYR A 22 5.68 6.87 10.64
C TYR A 22 6.75 7.04 11.73
N LEU A 23 7.88 7.65 11.39
CA LEU A 23 8.97 7.91 12.35
C LEU A 23 8.52 8.85 13.47
N THR A 24 7.75 9.88 13.14
CA THR A 24 7.19 10.81 14.15
C THR A 24 6.24 10.06 15.09
N LEU A 25 5.35 9.24 14.56
CA LEU A 25 4.43 8.44 15.38
C LEU A 25 5.20 7.46 16.27
N LEU A 26 6.20 6.79 15.72
CA LEU A 26 7.07 5.88 16.48
C LEU A 26 7.79 6.59 17.61
N LEU A 27 8.38 7.77 17.32
CA LEU A 27 9.06 8.59 18.30
C LEU A 27 8.12 9.02 19.45
N VAL A 28 6.93 9.50 19.11
CA VAL A 28 5.90 9.88 20.09
C VAL A 28 5.53 8.68 20.96
N THR A 29 5.33 7.51 20.37
CA THR A 29 5.02 6.29 21.11
C THR A 29 6.13 5.92 22.10
N VAL A 30 7.38 5.97 21.67
CA VAL A 30 8.54 5.69 22.54
C VAL A 30 8.63 6.71 23.67
N VAL A 31 8.48 8.01 23.37
CA VAL A 31 8.51 9.07 24.39
C VAL A 31 7.40 8.87 25.42
N VAL A 32 6.19 8.55 24.99
CA VAL A 32 5.07 8.27 25.89
C VAL A 32 5.38 7.06 26.79
N LEU A 33 5.91 5.98 26.23
CA LEU A 33 6.31 4.80 27.00
C LEU A 33 7.36 5.11 28.06
N LEU A 34 8.31 5.99 27.75
CA LEU A 34 9.37 6.41 28.69
C LEU A 34 8.85 7.36 29.77
N ARG A 35 7.80 8.13 29.50
CA ARG A 35 7.18 9.07 30.46
C ARG A 35 6.19 8.40 31.40
N LEU A 36 5.63 7.26 31.02
CA LEU A 36 4.73 6.53 31.90
C LEU A 36 5.50 5.85 33.04
N ASP A 37 4.96 5.94 34.27
CA ASP A 37 5.51 5.27 35.43
C ASP A 37 5.17 3.77 35.45
N LEU A 38 5.66 3.09 34.43
CA LEU A 38 5.50 1.64 34.27
C LEU A 38 6.72 0.90 34.84
N ALA A 39 6.52 -0.34 35.22
CA ALA A 39 7.61 -1.22 35.59
C ALA A 39 8.65 -1.33 34.45
N LEU A 40 9.94 -1.38 34.80
CA LEU A 40 11.05 -1.36 33.84
C LEU A 40 10.92 -2.41 32.75
N TRP A 41 10.49 -3.62 33.11
CA TRP A 41 10.30 -4.71 32.15
C TRP A 41 9.21 -4.41 31.11
N LEU A 42 8.13 -3.70 31.49
CA LEU A 42 7.08 -3.27 30.56
C LEU A 42 7.60 -2.22 29.57
N ARG A 43 8.41 -1.27 30.04
CA ARG A 43 9.05 -0.26 29.17
C ARG A 43 9.97 -0.91 28.16
N LEU A 44 10.82 -1.84 28.60
CA LEU A 44 11.74 -2.56 27.73
C LEU A 44 11.02 -3.42 26.71
N THR A 45 9.97 -4.13 27.12
CA THR A 45 9.14 -4.93 26.21
C THR A 45 8.45 -4.04 25.19
N GLY A 46 7.85 -2.93 25.59
CA GLY A 46 7.19 -1.99 24.69
C GLY A 46 8.16 -1.37 23.67
N CYS A 47 9.33 -0.92 24.11
CA CYS A 47 10.35 -0.40 23.20
C CYS A 47 10.88 -1.49 22.24
N GLY A 48 11.08 -2.70 22.74
CA GLY A 48 11.50 -3.84 21.92
C GLY A 48 10.47 -4.19 20.83
N LEU A 49 9.19 -4.21 21.16
CA LEU A 49 8.11 -4.43 20.20
C LEU A 49 8.04 -3.31 19.15
N CYS A 50 8.21 -2.04 19.56
CA CYS A 50 8.27 -0.91 18.63
C CYS A 50 9.44 -1.05 17.67
N LEU A 51 10.62 -1.46 18.16
CA LEU A 51 11.80 -1.67 17.34
C LEU A 51 11.61 -2.82 16.34
N VAL A 52 11.11 -3.96 16.78
CA VAL A 52 10.82 -5.11 15.90
C VAL A 52 9.80 -4.73 14.85
N HIS A 53 8.73 -4.03 15.23
CA HIS A 53 7.73 -3.55 14.29
C HIS A 53 8.33 -2.59 13.26
N ALA A 54 9.19 -1.66 13.68
CA ALA A 54 9.86 -0.73 12.79
C ALA A 54 10.78 -1.44 11.81
N LEU A 55 11.62 -2.35 12.27
CA LEU A 55 12.53 -3.12 11.43
C LEU A 55 11.81 -3.97 10.39
N TRP A 56 10.61 -4.42 10.70
CA TRP A 56 9.79 -5.22 9.77
C TRP A 56 8.99 -4.35 8.79
N THR A 57 8.42 -3.25 9.27
CA THR A 57 7.51 -2.40 8.48
C THR A 57 8.26 -1.45 7.54
N LEU A 58 9.36 -0.85 8.01
CA LEU A 58 10.12 0.14 7.24
C LEU A 58 10.59 -0.38 5.86
N PRO A 59 11.31 -1.52 5.77
CA PRO A 59 11.82 -1.98 4.47
C PRO A 59 10.70 -2.51 3.56
N ARG A 60 9.64 -3.02 4.14
CA ARG A 60 8.58 -3.69 3.40
C ARG A 60 7.54 -2.74 2.84
N SER A 61 7.08 -1.80 3.63
CA SER A 61 5.93 -0.94 3.29
C SER A 61 6.31 0.49 2.94
N ILE A 62 7.38 1.01 3.50
CA ILE A 62 7.75 2.43 3.36
C ILE A 62 8.91 2.62 2.40
N LEU A 63 10.02 1.92 2.60
CA LEU A 63 11.20 2.05 1.76
C LEU A 63 11.12 1.24 0.46
N LEU A 64 10.17 0.31 0.35
CA LEU A 64 10.03 -0.60 -0.80
C LEU A 64 11.33 -1.33 -1.16
N SER A 65 12.23 -1.47 -0.21
CA SER A 65 13.54 -2.11 -0.40
C SER A 65 13.47 -3.64 -0.27
N SER A 66 12.41 -4.16 0.33
CA SER A 66 12.18 -5.60 0.42
C SER A 66 11.80 -6.19 -0.95
N GLU A 67 12.31 -7.39 -1.24
CA GLU A 67 11.96 -8.12 -2.45
C GLU A 67 10.45 -8.42 -2.57
N HIS A 68 9.76 -8.52 -1.44
CA HIS A 68 8.32 -8.74 -1.36
C HIS A 68 7.50 -7.44 -1.43
N ALA A 69 8.16 -6.27 -1.48
CA ALA A 69 7.47 -5.00 -1.61
C ALA A 69 6.83 -4.86 -2.98
N VAL A 70 5.60 -4.41 -3.00
CA VAL A 70 4.85 -4.14 -4.23
C VAL A 70 5.23 -2.76 -4.73
N SER A 71 5.69 -2.66 -5.97
CA SER A 71 6.18 -1.41 -6.57
C SER A 71 5.43 -0.98 -7.81
N ARG A 72 4.63 -1.85 -8.41
CA ARG A 72 3.88 -1.57 -9.63
C ARG A 72 2.48 -2.16 -9.58
N LEU A 73 1.54 -1.46 -10.18
CA LEU A 73 0.17 -1.89 -10.38
C LEU A 73 -0.17 -1.78 -11.85
N ARG A 74 -0.82 -2.79 -12.37
CA ARG A 74 -1.29 -2.84 -13.74
C ARG A 74 -2.76 -3.19 -13.78
N ALA A 75 -3.51 -2.44 -14.57
CA ALA A 75 -4.89 -2.74 -14.88
C ALA A 75 -5.00 -3.11 -16.35
N ASP A 76 -5.36 -4.34 -16.62
CA ASP A 76 -5.67 -4.85 -17.94
C ASP A 76 -7.20 -5.08 -18.05
N PRO A 77 -7.76 -5.26 -19.25
CA PRO A 77 -9.17 -5.65 -19.42
C PRO A 77 -9.54 -6.93 -18.68
N ASP A 78 -8.56 -7.83 -18.50
CA ASP A 78 -8.73 -9.13 -17.85
C ASP A 78 -8.65 -9.07 -16.32
N GLY A 79 -8.18 -7.96 -15.74
CA GLY A 79 -8.07 -7.80 -14.29
C GLY A 79 -6.94 -6.91 -13.83
N TRP A 80 -6.69 -6.99 -12.53
CA TRP A 80 -5.66 -6.21 -11.85
C TRP A 80 -4.47 -7.10 -11.50
N TYR A 81 -3.26 -6.56 -11.67
CA TYR A 81 -2.00 -7.25 -11.41
C TYR A 81 -1.09 -6.38 -10.55
N LEU A 82 -0.44 -7.00 -9.57
CA LEU A 82 0.61 -6.36 -8.77
C LEU A 82 1.97 -6.99 -9.07
N TYR A 83 2.99 -6.16 -9.06
CA TYR A 83 4.36 -6.58 -9.25
C TYR A 83 5.17 -6.50 -7.95
N SER A 84 5.85 -7.60 -7.61
CA SER A 84 6.89 -7.65 -6.59
C SER A 84 8.16 -8.25 -7.17
N ARG A 85 9.32 -7.89 -6.62
CA ARG A 85 10.60 -8.43 -7.11
C ARG A 85 10.73 -9.94 -6.88
N ALA A 86 10.17 -10.43 -5.79
CA ALA A 86 10.28 -11.83 -5.41
C ALA A 86 9.49 -12.78 -6.32
N VAL A 87 8.35 -12.37 -6.82
CA VAL A 87 7.40 -13.26 -7.51
C VAL A 87 7.03 -12.75 -8.92
N GLY A 88 7.30 -11.47 -9.22
CA GLY A 88 6.91 -10.86 -10.49
C GLY A 88 5.45 -10.40 -10.49
N TRP A 89 4.81 -10.45 -11.65
CA TRP A 89 3.42 -10.07 -11.83
C TRP A 89 2.46 -11.12 -11.26
N GLN A 90 1.59 -10.70 -10.36
CA GLN A 90 0.56 -11.56 -9.76
C GLN A 90 -0.83 -10.98 -9.99
N PRO A 91 -1.80 -11.80 -10.43
CA PRO A 91 -3.18 -11.38 -10.48
C PRO A 91 -3.71 -11.13 -9.06
N ILE A 92 -4.56 -10.13 -8.91
CA ILE A 92 -5.17 -9.79 -7.63
C ILE A 92 -6.67 -9.53 -7.80
N GLU A 93 -7.40 -9.76 -6.73
CA GLU A 93 -8.79 -9.36 -6.61
C GLU A 93 -8.88 -8.10 -5.77
N LEU A 94 -9.28 -6.99 -6.38
CA LEU A 94 -9.54 -5.76 -5.63
C LEU A 94 -10.81 -5.91 -4.80
N ARG A 95 -10.74 -5.45 -3.56
CA ARG A 95 -11.91 -5.39 -2.66
C ARG A 95 -12.67 -4.08 -2.86
N ARG A 96 -13.96 -4.11 -2.59
CA ARG A 96 -14.82 -2.91 -2.68
C ARG A 96 -14.49 -1.83 -1.65
N ASP A 97 -13.73 -2.19 -0.64
CA ASP A 97 -13.32 -1.30 0.46
C ASP A 97 -12.09 -0.44 0.13
N CYS A 98 -11.70 -0.31 -1.14
CA CYS A 98 -10.63 0.59 -1.55
C CYS A 98 -11.08 2.05 -1.39
N LEU A 99 -10.21 2.87 -0.81
CA LEU A 99 -10.44 4.29 -0.63
C LEU A 99 -9.54 5.11 -1.56
N ALA A 100 -10.17 5.92 -2.39
CA ALA A 100 -9.47 6.84 -3.30
C ALA A 100 -9.57 8.27 -2.77
N LEU A 101 -8.69 8.63 -1.84
CA LEU A 101 -8.61 9.97 -1.27
C LEU A 101 -7.73 10.89 -2.12
N PRO A 102 -7.91 12.23 -2.04
CA PRO A 102 -7.07 13.17 -2.78
C PRO A 102 -5.59 13.07 -2.43
N TYR A 103 -5.25 12.70 -1.21
CA TYR A 103 -3.89 12.66 -0.68
C TYR A 103 -3.27 11.27 -0.71
N CYS A 104 -4.08 10.23 -0.66
CA CYS A 104 -3.62 8.84 -0.70
C CYS A 104 -4.69 7.91 -1.27
N VAL A 105 -4.23 6.81 -1.85
CA VAL A 105 -5.09 5.73 -2.30
C VAL A 105 -4.80 4.50 -1.46
N ILE A 106 -5.82 3.97 -0.82
CA ILE A 106 -5.72 2.74 -0.04
C ILE A 106 -6.32 1.61 -0.88
N LEU A 107 -5.46 0.76 -1.39
CA LEU A 107 -5.84 -0.44 -2.13
C LEU A 107 -5.98 -1.61 -1.15
N ARG A 108 -7.15 -2.20 -1.11
CA ARG A 108 -7.35 -3.47 -0.42
C ARG A 108 -7.53 -4.57 -1.46
N TYR A 109 -6.68 -5.56 -1.41
CA TYR A 109 -6.66 -6.64 -2.38
C TYR A 109 -6.47 -7.99 -1.72
N ARG A 110 -6.87 -9.02 -2.44
CA ARG A 110 -6.70 -10.41 -2.06
C ARG A 110 -5.89 -11.12 -3.14
N LEU A 111 -4.92 -11.88 -2.71
CA LEU A 111 -4.19 -12.76 -3.61
C LEU A 111 -4.97 -14.07 -3.81
N PRO A 112 -5.00 -14.62 -5.03
CA PRO A 112 -5.61 -15.93 -5.29
C PRO A 112 -4.98 -16.99 -4.38
N GLY A 113 -5.82 -17.83 -3.76
CA GLY A 113 -5.39 -18.87 -2.84
C GLY A 113 -5.08 -18.41 -1.42
N ARG A 114 -5.19 -17.13 -1.11
CA ARG A 114 -5.05 -16.61 0.27
C ARG A 114 -6.39 -16.09 0.78
N TRP A 115 -6.71 -16.41 2.03
CA TRP A 115 -7.96 -16.01 2.65
C TRP A 115 -7.92 -14.60 3.28
N TRP A 116 -6.71 -14.08 3.60
CA TRP A 116 -6.56 -12.74 4.16
C TRP A 116 -6.45 -11.65 3.08
N VAL A 117 -6.95 -10.48 3.45
CA VAL A 117 -6.90 -9.27 2.64
C VAL A 117 -5.65 -8.49 3.00
N SER A 118 -4.88 -8.10 2.00
CA SER A 118 -3.74 -7.21 2.15
C SER A 118 -4.13 -5.77 1.82
N GLY A 119 -3.51 -4.82 2.51
CA GLY A 119 -3.68 -3.39 2.26
C GLY A 119 -2.40 -2.76 1.72
N LEU A 120 -2.53 -1.85 0.78
CA LEU A 120 -1.45 -1.06 0.22
C LEU A 120 -1.87 0.41 0.23
N CYS A 121 -1.06 1.26 0.85
CA CYS A 121 -1.27 2.70 0.86
C CYS A 121 -0.31 3.36 -0.13
N ILE A 122 -0.87 4.04 -1.13
CA ILE A 122 -0.14 4.80 -2.14
C ILE A 122 -0.37 6.27 -1.86
N VAL A 123 0.64 6.96 -1.36
CA VAL A 123 0.57 8.38 -1.02
C VAL A 123 0.81 9.21 -2.28
N HIS A 124 0.20 10.38 -2.35
CA HIS A 124 0.28 11.32 -3.48
C HIS A 124 1.72 11.66 -3.92
N ASP A 125 2.66 11.72 -2.98
CA ASP A 125 4.06 12.03 -3.28
C ASP A 125 4.86 10.84 -3.87
N SER A 126 4.33 9.63 -3.79
CA SER A 126 4.95 8.42 -4.35
C SER A 126 4.63 8.19 -5.84
N LEU A 127 3.63 8.88 -6.35
CA LEU A 127 3.18 8.83 -7.76
C LEU A 127 3.21 10.21 -8.41
N SER A 128 3.30 10.25 -9.75
CA SER A 128 3.06 11.48 -10.47
C SER A 128 1.61 11.95 -10.29
N PHE A 129 1.38 13.25 -10.30
CA PHE A 129 0.02 13.83 -10.16
C PHE A 129 -0.97 13.24 -11.17
N THR A 130 -0.53 13.06 -12.41
CA THR A 130 -1.34 12.51 -13.49
C THR A 130 -1.71 11.05 -13.23
N ASP A 131 -0.76 10.23 -12.79
CA ASP A 131 -0.98 8.81 -12.53
C ASP A 131 -1.86 8.60 -11.29
N HIS A 132 -1.67 9.41 -10.26
CA HIS A 132 -2.51 9.39 -9.08
C HIS A 132 -3.97 9.73 -9.41
N ARG A 133 -4.18 10.76 -10.25
CA ARG A 133 -5.52 11.13 -10.74
C ARG A 133 -6.14 10.01 -11.58
N ARG A 134 -5.38 9.43 -12.51
CA ARG A 134 -5.85 8.32 -13.36
C ARG A 134 -6.20 7.09 -12.54
N LEU A 135 -5.40 6.75 -11.55
CA LEU A 135 -5.64 5.64 -10.64
C LEU A 135 -6.96 5.83 -9.87
N ARG A 136 -7.18 7.02 -9.31
CA ARG A 136 -8.41 7.35 -8.59
C ARG A 136 -9.66 7.23 -9.46
N VAL A 137 -9.59 7.77 -10.67
CA VAL A 137 -10.71 7.70 -11.64
C VAL A 137 -11.00 6.24 -12.00
N ARG A 138 -9.97 5.46 -12.32
CA ARG A 138 -10.16 4.03 -12.65
C ARG A 138 -10.73 3.24 -11.49
N LEU A 139 -10.25 3.43 -10.28
CA LEU A 139 -10.80 2.78 -9.09
C LEU A 139 -12.27 3.12 -8.91
N LYS A 140 -12.65 4.38 -9.09
CA LYS A 140 -14.04 4.81 -8.97
C LYS A 140 -14.95 4.14 -10.01
N PHE A 141 -14.47 3.97 -11.24
CA PHE A 141 -15.27 3.37 -12.32
C PHE A 141 -15.17 1.85 -12.38
N SER A 142 -14.14 1.22 -11.83
CA SER A 142 -14.03 -0.24 -11.78
C SER A 142 -15.07 -0.90 -10.86
N TRP A 143 -15.73 -0.10 -10.02
CA TRP A 143 -16.84 -0.56 -9.15
C TRP A 143 -18.22 -0.58 -9.82
N HIS A 144 -18.33 -0.03 -11.01
CA HIS A 144 -19.50 -0.21 -11.82
C HIS A 144 -19.21 -1.37 -12.79
N PRO A 145 -19.59 -2.62 -12.48
CA PRO A 145 -19.72 -3.60 -13.52
C PRO A 145 -20.70 -2.97 -14.49
N SER A 146 -20.26 -2.74 -15.72
CA SER A 146 -21.13 -2.20 -16.74
C SER A 146 -22.42 -3.00 -16.74
N ALA A 147 -23.50 -2.33 -16.44
CA ALA A 147 -24.85 -2.78 -16.74
C ALA A 147 -25.01 -2.77 -18.28
N ALA A 148 -24.12 -3.46 -18.95
CA ALA A 148 -24.11 -3.63 -20.39
C ALA A 148 -23.88 -5.10 -20.71
N ALA A 149 -24.77 -5.92 -20.16
CA ALA A 149 -25.09 -7.22 -20.67
C ALA A 149 -26.60 -7.36 -20.52
N GLY A 150 -27.29 -6.58 -21.28
CA GLY A 150 -28.67 -6.83 -21.61
C GLY A 150 -28.72 -7.57 -22.92
#